data_be3c9a498c07165f47875071d2438ecf
#
_entry.id   be3c9a498c07165f47875071d2438ecf
#
_cell.length_a   1.000
_cell.length_b   1.000
_cell.length_c   1.000
_cell.angle_alpha   90.00
_cell.angle_beta   90.00
_cell.angle_gamma   90.00
#
_symmetry.space_group_name_H-M   'P 1'
#
loop_
_entity.id
_entity.type
_entity.pdbx_description
1 polymer ?
#
loop_
_entity_poly.entity_id
_entity_poly.type
_entity_poly.pdbx_seq_one_letter_code
_entity_poly.pdbx_strand_id
1 'polypeptide(L)'
;MSVRLKESLTDMAPLQRQVLLLTVLEGFTVQDAARILDINPETAERSLEEARRELQRVAAVRVLVIEDEAVIALDVADIVRNAGHQVVGIAATEKTAIELAKQHSPHLVLADIQLRGSDSGISAVNQIMKSMAVPVIFVTGYPERLLTGKQVEPAFVISKPFDPDLLRAAIAQALDTVSI
;
A
#
# COMPACT_ATOMS: atom_id res chain seq x y z
N MET A 1 -0.83 -6.08 -16.11
CA MET A 1 -1.48 -6.88 -15.05
C MET A 1 -0.37 -7.57 -14.29
N SER A 2 -0.22 -7.24 -13.00
CA SER A 2 0.84 -7.77 -12.11
C SER A 2 0.85 -9.30 -12.06
N VAL A 3 2.04 -9.91 -11.91
CA VAL A 3 2.22 -11.37 -11.79
C VAL A 3 1.37 -11.92 -10.63
N ARG A 4 1.33 -11.23 -9.50
CA ARG A 4 0.50 -11.59 -8.33
C ARG A 4 -1.01 -11.62 -8.64
N LEU A 5 -1.50 -10.71 -9.48
CA LEU A 5 -2.92 -10.68 -9.86
C LEU A 5 -3.27 -11.88 -10.75
N LYS A 6 -2.34 -12.31 -11.62
CA LYS A 6 -2.51 -13.52 -12.44
C LYS A 6 -2.53 -14.79 -11.59
N GLU A 7 -1.59 -14.90 -10.64
CA GLU A 7 -1.52 -16.00 -9.69
C GLU A 7 -2.79 -16.08 -8.85
N SER A 8 -3.25 -14.95 -8.30
CA SER A 8 -4.49 -14.91 -7.52
C SER A 8 -5.72 -15.36 -8.31
N LEU A 9 -5.84 -14.95 -9.57
CA LEU A 9 -6.93 -15.43 -10.43
C LEU A 9 -6.83 -16.93 -10.68
N THR A 10 -5.62 -17.50 -10.74
CA THR A 10 -5.41 -18.94 -10.95
C THR A 10 -5.75 -19.74 -9.69
N ASP A 11 -5.42 -19.21 -8.51
CA ASP A 11 -5.64 -19.87 -7.22
C ASP A 11 -7.07 -19.69 -6.68
N MET A 12 -7.84 -18.76 -7.27
CA MET A 12 -9.22 -18.48 -6.89
C MET A 12 -10.13 -19.68 -7.20
N ALA A 13 -11.10 -19.93 -6.31
CA ALA A 13 -12.09 -20.98 -6.54
C ALA A 13 -12.78 -20.81 -7.90
N PRO A 14 -13.03 -21.89 -8.66
CA PRO A 14 -13.55 -21.81 -10.03
C PRO A 14 -14.80 -20.95 -10.17
N LEU A 15 -15.77 -21.10 -9.25
CA LEU A 15 -17.01 -20.34 -9.28
C LEU A 15 -16.78 -18.84 -9.06
N GLN A 16 -15.94 -18.47 -8.08
CA GLN A 16 -15.59 -17.08 -7.79
C GLN A 16 -14.96 -16.42 -9.01
N ARG A 17 -14.02 -17.12 -9.66
CA ARG A 17 -13.36 -16.66 -10.88
C ARG A 17 -14.34 -16.49 -12.04
N GLN A 18 -15.25 -17.45 -12.26
CA GLN A 18 -16.25 -17.38 -13.34
C GLN A 18 -17.20 -16.20 -13.15
N VAL A 19 -17.75 -16.02 -11.94
CA VAL A 19 -18.64 -14.89 -11.64
C VAL A 19 -17.90 -13.56 -11.81
N LEU A 20 -16.66 -13.47 -11.34
CA LEU A 20 -15.83 -12.27 -11.49
C LEU A 20 -15.58 -11.93 -12.97
N LEU A 21 -15.21 -12.91 -13.80
CA LEU A 21 -14.95 -12.72 -15.22
C LEU A 21 -16.21 -12.24 -15.95
N LEU A 22 -17.34 -12.88 -15.72
CA LEU A 22 -18.62 -12.50 -16.35
C LEU A 22 -19.04 -11.09 -15.96
N THR A 23 -18.87 -10.69 -14.69
CA THR A 23 -19.35 -9.38 -14.22
C THR A 23 -18.39 -8.24 -14.51
N VAL A 24 -17.08 -8.44 -14.36
CA VAL A 24 -16.08 -7.37 -14.44
C VAL A 24 -15.51 -7.22 -15.86
N LEU A 25 -15.24 -8.32 -16.58
CA LEU A 25 -14.68 -8.27 -17.93
C LEU A 25 -15.75 -8.23 -19.01
N GLU A 26 -16.79 -9.06 -18.88
CA GLU A 26 -17.83 -9.17 -19.89
C GLU A 26 -19.00 -8.20 -19.65
N GLY A 27 -19.05 -7.54 -18.46
CA GLY A 27 -20.05 -6.52 -18.15
C GLY A 27 -21.47 -7.06 -17.87
N PHE A 28 -21.63 -8.36 -17.61
CA PHE A 28 -22.92 -8.93 -17.22
C PHE A 28 -23.33 -8.47 -15.82
N THR A 29 -24.66 -8.39 -15.60
CA THR A 29 -25.16 -8.21 -14.23
C THR A 29 -24.92 -9.48 -13.41
N VAL A 30 -24.95 -9.38 -12.07
CA VAL A 30 -24.82 -10.56 -11.20
C VAL A 30 -25.93 -11.55 -11.45
N GLN A 31 -27.14 -11.06 -11.75
CA GLN A 31 -28.30 -11.89 -12.09
C GLN A 31 -28.10 -12.63 -13.41
N ASP A 32 -27.50 -11.99 -14.42
CA ASP A 32 -27.18 -12.64 -15.68
C ASP A 32 -26.07 -13.69 -15.51
N ALA A 33 -25.04 -13.37 -14.74
CA ALA A 33 -23.98 -14.33 -14.39
C ALA A 33 -24.54 -15.55 -13.66
N ALA A 34 -25.49 -15.34 -12.72
CA ALA A 34 -26.16 -16.42 -12.02
C ALA A 34 -26.93 -17.33 -12.98
N ARG A 35 -27.66 -16.73 -13.94
CA ARG A 35 -28.38 -17.52 -14.98
C ARG A 35 -27.43 -18.29 -15.90
N ILE A 36 -26.36 -17.68 -16.35
CA ILE A 36 -25.37 -18.32 -17.23
C ILE A 36 -24.70 -19.51 -16.54
N LEU A 37 -24.41 -19.37 -15.24
CA LEU A 37 -23.75 -20.42 -14.45
C LEU A 37 -24.71 -21.43 -13.81
N ASP A 38 -26.02 -21.27 -14.01
CA ASP A 38 -27.09 -22.10 -13.42
C ASP A 38 -26.98 -22.19 -11.88
N ILE A 39 -26.81 -21.02 -11.23
CA ILE A 39 -26.70 -20.88 -9.77
C ILE A 39 -27.72 -19.87 -9.24
N ASN A 40 -27.95 -19.93 -7.92
CA ASN A 40 -28.79 -18.96 -7.23
C ASN A 40 -28.11 -17.57 -7.24
N PRO A 41 -28.87 -16.46 -7.48
CA PRO A 41 -28.32 -15.08 -7.44
C PRO A 41 -27.58 -14.76 -6.15
N GLU A 42 -28.05 -15.18 -4.98
CA GLU A 42 -27.36 -14.97 -3.70
C GLU A 42 -25.98 -15.67 -3.67
N THR A 43 -25.87 -16.83 -4.32
CA THR A 43 -24.58 -17.54 -4.46
C THR A 43 -23.63 -16.77 -5.37
N ALA A 44 -24.15 -16.19 -6.47
CA ALA A 44 -23.36 -15.37 -7.37
C ALA A 44 -22.87 -14.08 -6.66
N GLU A 45 -23.73 -13.40 -5.91
CA GLU A 45 -23.36 -12.21 -5.13
C GLU A 45 -22.26 -12.52 -4.11
N ARG A 46 -22.43 -13.57 -3.33
CA ARG A 46 -21.42 -14.01 -2.35
C ARG A 46 -20.11 -14.36 -3.02
N SER A 47 -20.14 -15.11 -4.13
CA SER A 47 -18.93 -15.48 -4.87
C SER A 47 -18.21 -14.27 -5.45
N LEU A 48 -18.94 -13.26 -5.92
CA LEU A 48 -18.36 -12.00 -6.40
C LEU A 48 -17.72 -11.21 -5.27
N GLU A 49 -18.36 -11.12 -4.12
CA GLU A 49 -17.79 -10.46 -2.94
C GLU A 49 -16.50 -11.15 -2.46
N GLU A 50 -16.50 -12.47 -2.38
CA GLU A 50 -15.33 -13.25 -1.99
C GLU A 50 -14.19 -13.05 -3.00
N ALA A 51 -14.49 -13.08 -4.29
CA ALA A 51 -13.51 -12.81 -5.35
C ALA A 51 -12.91 -11.42 -5.25
N ARG A 52 -13.73 -10.39 -5.02
CA ARG A 52 -13.29 -9.01 -4.84
C ARG A 52 -12.40 -8.85 -3.60
N ARG A 53 -12.77 -9.47 -2.49
CA ARG A 53 -11.96 -9.46 -1.26
C ARG A 53 -10.61 -10.11 -1.47
N GLU A 54 -10.56 -11.22 -2.20
CA GLU A 54 -9.29 -11.89 -2.51
C GLU A 54 -8.40 -11.03 -3.41
N LEU A 55 -8.94 -10.38 -4.44
CA LEU A 55 -8.20 -9.44 -5.28
C LEU A 55 -7.66 -8.26 -4.47
N GLN A 56 -8.48 -7.68 -3.58
CA GLN A 56 -8.04 -6.60 -2.70
C GLN A 56 -6.91 -7.06 -1.77
N ARG A 57 -7.00 -8.27 -1.20
CA ARG A 57 -5.97 -8.84 -0.32
C ARG A 57 -4.63 -9.01 -1.04
N VAL A 58 -4.67 -9.45 -2.30
CA VAL A 58 -3.45 -9.64 -3.12
C VAL A 58 -2.88 -8.32 -3.61
N ALA A 59 -3.76 -7.35 -3.90
CA ALA A 59 -3.35 -5.99 -4.26
C ALA A 59 -2.84 -5.18 -3.06
N ALA A 60 -3.20 -5.59 -1.82
CA ALA A 60 -2.75 -4.91 -0.62
C ALA A 60 -1.23 -5.01 -0.46
N VAL A 61 -0.59 -3.87 -0.35
CA VAL A 61 0.85 -3.79 -0.09
C VAL A 61 1.12 -3.50 1.38
N ARG A 62 2.28 -3.94 1.87
CA ARG A 62 2.74 -3.65 3.22
C ARG A 62 3.43 -2.29 3.26
N VAL A 63 2.93 -1.41 4.11
CA VAL A 63 3.44 -0.04 4.27
C VAL A 63 3.99 0.14 5.68
N LEU A 64 5.22 0.62 5.79
CA LEU A 64 5.83 1.05 7.05
C LEU A 64 5.68 2.56 7.17
N VAL A 65 5.19 3.04 8.31
CA VAL A 65 5.09 4.47 8.64
C VAL A 65 6.18 4.81 9.67
N ILE A 66 6.95 5.86 9.40
CA ILE A 66 8.00 6.38 10.29
C ILE A 66 7.59 7.80 10.67
N GLU A 67 7.08 7.98 11.89
CA GLU A 67 6.51 9.24 12.37
C GLU A 67 6.47 9.20 13.90
N ASP A 68 6.98 10.21 14.55
CA ASP A 68 7.03 10.28 16.02
C ASP A 68 5.86 11.05 16.65
N GLU A 69 5.11 11.80 15.85
CA GLU A 69 3.87 12.44 16.28
C GLU A 69 2.69 11.48 16.13
N ALA A 70 2.20 10.94 17.26
CA ALA A 70 1.19 9.88 17.26
C ALA A 70 -0.09 10.23 16.47
N VAL A 71 -0.53 11.47 16.50
CA VAL A 71 -1.73 11.92 15.78
C VAL A 71 -1.48 11.85 14.27
N ILE A 72 -0.36 12.39 13.81
CA ILE A 72 0.00 12.36 12.37
C ILE A 72 0.24 10.92 11.91
N ALA A 73 0.91 10.11 12.72
CA ALA A 73 1.14 8.70 12.41
C ALA A 73 -0.17 7.92 12.22
N LEU A 74 -1.19 8.20 13.05
CA LEU A 74 -2.50 7.58 12.93
C LEU A 74 -3.25 8.08 11.68
N ASP A 75 -3.23 9.38 11.40
CA ASP A 75 -3.85 9.95 10.21
C ASP A 75 -3.26 9.35 8.93
N VAL A 76 -1.92 9.27 8.83
CA VAL A 76 -1.22 8.63 7.71
C VAL A 76 -1.59 7.15 7.62
N ALA A 77 -1.62 6.43 8.74
CA ALA A 77 -1.97 5.03 8.78
C ALA A 77 -3.41 4.77 8.31
N ASP A 78 -4.35 5.64 8.66
CA ASP A 78 -5.74 5.53 8.24
C ASP A 78 -5.91 5.83 6.74
N ILE A 79 -5.16 6.78 6.19
CA ILE A 79 -5.12 7.02 4.73
C ILE A 79 -4.63 5.77 3.99
N VAL A 80 -3.56 5.14 4.48
CA VAL A 80 -3.00 3.89 3.93
C VAL A 80 -4.03 2.75 3.96
N ARG A 81 -4.71 2.55 5.10
CA ARG A 81 -5.74 1.51 5.27
C ARG A 81 -6.94 1.76 4.37
N ASN A 82 -7.41 3.01 4.29
CA ASN A 82 -8.53 3.41 3.44
C ASN A 82 -8.21 3.27 1.94
N ALA A 83 -6.93 3.32 1.57
CA ALA A 83 -6.45 3.00 0.21
C ALA A 83 -6.36 1.48 -0.06
N GLY A 84 -6.75 0.63 0.90
CA GLY A 84 -6.74 -0.83 0.75
C GLY A 84 -5.39 -1.50 1.02
N HIS A 85 -4.46 -0.80 1.68
CA HIS A 85 -3.13 -1.31 2.00
C HIS A 85 -2.99 -1.68 3.49
N GLN A 86 -1.96 -2.45 3.82
CA GLN A 86 -1.68 -2.89 5.17
C GLN A 86 -0.57 -2.04 5.80
N VAL A 87 -0.84 -1.39 6.92
CA VAL A 87 0.19 -0.78 7.77
C VAL A 87 0.82 -1.89 8.61
N VAL A 88 2.09 -2.22 8.33
CA VAL A 88 2.82 -3.30 9.02
C VAL A 88 3.53 -2.83 10.28
N GLY A 89 3.64 -1.51 10.46
CA GLY A 89 4.16 -0.91 11.67
C GLY A 89 4.18 0.60 11.61
N ILE A 90 4.21 1.22 12.79
CA ILE A 90 4.45 2.63 13.00
C ILE A 90 5.69 2.75 13.87
N ALA A 91 6.71 3.44 13.38
CA ALA A 91 7.98 3.63 14.05
C ALA A 91 8.16 5.09 14.45
N ALA A 92 8.38 5.37 15.71
CA ALA A 92 8.66 6.72 16.21
C ALA A 92 10.17 7.02 16.31
N THR A 93 11.03 6.02 16.06
CA THR A 93 12.49 6.15 16.15
C THR A 93 13.18 5.45 14.99
N GLU A 94 14.41 5.88 14.67
CA GLU A 94 15.25 5.25 13.67
C GLU A 94 15.44 3.74 13.93
N LYS A 95 15.74 3.38 15.17
CA LYS A 95 15.96 1.98 15.56
C LYS A 95 14.74 1.12 15.29
N THR A 96 13.57 1.55 15.77
CA THR A 96 12.30 0.83 15.58
C THR A 96 11.94 0.69 14.10
N ALA A 97 12.19 1.74 13.30
CA ALA A 97 11.95 1.72 11.87
C ALA A 97 12.76 0.63 11.15
N ILE A 98 14.06 0.52 11.48
CA ILE A 98 14.95 -0.48 10.91
C ILE A 98 14.54 -1.91 11.33
N GLU A 99 14.17 -2.09 12.60
CA GLU A 99 13.71 -3.39 13.12
C GLU A 99 12.42 -3.85 12.42
N LEU A 100 11.40 -2.97 12.33
CA LEU A 100 10.13 -3.26 11.66
C LEU A 100 10.32 -3.50 10.15
N ALA A 101 11.19 -2.74 9.49
CA ALA A 101 11.50 -2.96 8.08
C ALA A 101 12.09 -4.35 7.83
N LYS A 102 13.03 -4.79 8.67
CA LYS A 102 13.62 -6.13 8.58
C LYS A 102 12.61 -7.24 8.85
N GLN A 103 11.75 -7.05 9.85
CA GLN A 103 10.76 -8.04 10.26
C GLN A 103 9.65 -8.22 9.23
N HIS A 104 9.18 -7.13 8.62
CA HIS A 104 7.98 -7.14 7.79
C HIS A 104 8.22 -6.98 6.30
N SER A 105 9.45 -6.63 5.88
CA SER A 105 9.81 -6.42 4.47
C SER A 105 8.75 -5.55 3.75
N PRO A 106 8.58 -4.27 4.11
CA PRO A 106 7.56 -3.40 3.53
C PRO A 106 7.77 -3.21 2.03
N HIS A 107 6.68 -2.96 1.31
CA HIS A 107 6.68 -2.63 -0.11
C HIS A 107 6.73 -1.12 -0.37
N LEU A 108 6.46 -0.31 0.66
CA LEU A 108 6.51 1.14 0.66
C LEU A 108 6.85 1.64 2.05
N VAL A 109 7.63 2.71 2.13
CA VAL A 109 7.92 3.44 3.36
C VAL A 109 7.37 4.86 3.25
N LEU A 110 6.58 5.28 4.22
CA LEU A 110 6.17 6.68 4.43
C LEU A 110 6.97 7.19 5.63
N ALA A 111 7.73 8.27 5.47
CA ALA A 111 8.64 8.72 6.52
C ALA A 111 8.58 10.23 6.73
N ASP A 112 8.51 10.69 7.98
CA ASP A 112 8.93 12.05 8.30
C ASP A 112 10.46 12.13 8.27
N ILE A 113 10.96 13.26 7.87
CA ILE A 113 12.39 13.57 7.86
C ILE A 113 12.90 13.77 9.28
N GLN A 114 12.14 14.49 10.10
CA GLN A 114 12.55 14.88 11.45
C GLN A 114 11.78 14.06 12.49
N LEU A 115 12.51 13.29 13.26
CA LEU A 115 12.01 12.58 14.43
C LEU A 115 12.53 13.25 15.71
N ARG A 116 11.95 12.91 16.86
CA ARG A 116 12.34 13.49 18.15
C ARG A 116 13.77 13.14 18.54
N GLY A 117 14.41 14.08 19.21
CA GLY A 117 15.77 13.92 19.70
C GLY A 117 16.80 14.02 18.58
N SER A 118 17.72 13.07 18.52
CA SER A 118 18.78 12.97 17.51
C SER A 118 18.40 12.07 16.33
N ASP A 119 17.22 11.44 16.36
CA ASP A 119 16.77 10.51 15.33
C ASP A 119 16.37 11.25 14.05
N SER A 120 16.59 10.59 12.92
CA SER A 120 16.29 11.12 11.60
C SER A 120 15.62 10.07 10.74
N GLY A 121 14.46 10.43 10.18
CA GLY A 121 13.80 9.56 9.21
C GLY A 121 14.65 9.35 7.95
N ILE A 122 15.45 10.32 7.55
CA ILE A 122 16.41 10.17 6.45
C ILE A 122 17.45 9.10 6.77
N SER A 123 18.01 9.12 7.99
CA SER A 123 18.98 8.11 8.43
C SER A 123 18.34 6.72 8.46
N ALA A 124 17.13 6.60 9.02
CA ALA A 124 16.37 5.36 9.03
C ALA A 124 16.16 4.81 7.62
N VAL A 125 15.66 5.64 6.70
CA VAL A 125 15.43 5.28 5.30
C VAL A 125 16.72 4.85 4.62
N ASN A 126 17.81 5.61 4.77
CA ASN A 126 19.12 5.26 4.21
C ASN A 126 19.61 3.88 4.68
N GLN A 127 19.39 3.54 5.94
CA GLN A 127 19.76 2.22 6.47
C GLN A 127 18.86 1.10 5.96
N ILE A 128 17.55 1.34 5.88
CA ILE A 128 16.59 0.39 5.31
C ILE A 128 16.96 0.08 3.85
N MET A 129 17.24 1.10 3.04
CA MET A 129 17.54 0.94 1.61
C MET A 129 18.88 0.28 1.32
N LYS A 130 19.81 0.19 2.29
CA LYS A 130 21.01 -0.66 2.16
C LYS A 130 20.68 -2.16 2.11
N SER A 131 19.57 -2.55 2.68
CA SER A 131 19.17 -3.96 2.82
C SER A 131 18.03 -4.38 1.89
N MET A 132 17.24 -3.42 1.38
CA MET A 132 16.09 -3.70 0.52
C MET A 132 15.82 -2.53 -0.44
N ALA A 133 15.46 -2.86 -1.68
CA ALA A 133 14.95 -1.87 -2.63
C ALA A 133 13.46 -1.62 -2.33
N VAL A 134 13.14 -0.46 -1.76
CA VAL A 134 11.77 -0.08 -1.40
C VAL A 134 11.54 1.39 -1.77
N PRO A 135 10.43 1.74 -2.43
CA PRO A 135 10.08 3.13 -2.67
C PRO A 135 9.82 3.85 -1.34
N VAL A 136 10.15 5.13 -1.32
CA VAL A 136 9.99 5.98 -0.14
C VAL A 136 9.23 7.24 -0.53
N ILE A 137 8.24 7.60 0.28
CA ILE A 137 7.58 8.91 0.25
C ILE A 137 7.92 9.63 1.55
N PHE A 138 8.53 10.80 1.46
CA PHE A 138 8.67 11.65 2.62
C PHE A 138 7.43 12.52 2.81
N VAL A 139 6.91 12.53 4.04
CA VAL A 139 5.79 13.38 4.48
C VAL A 139 6.30 14.27 5.60
N THR A 140 6.64 15.52 5.31
CA THR A 140 7.45 16.33 6.22
C THR A 140 7.11 17.82 6.23
N GLY A 141 7.36 18.49 7.34
CA GLY A 141 7.33 19.94 7.44
C GLY A 141 8.62 20.64 6.92
N TYR A 142 9.67 19.87 6.56
CA TYR A 142 11.01 20.39 6.22
C TYR A 142 11.54 19.81 4.91
N PRO A 143 10.85 20.00 3.77
CA PRO A 143 11.25 19.38 2.49
C PRO A 143 12.64 19.87 2.00
N GLU A 144 13.07 21.05 2.39
CA GLU A 144 14.37 21.63 2.03
C GLU A 144 15.57 20.82 2.55
N ARG A 145 15.38 20.00 3.58
CA ARG A 145 16.43 19.13 4.12
C ARG A 145 16.83 17.99 3.18
N LEU A 146 16.00 17.68 2.20
CA LEU A 146 16.29 16.67 1.16
C LEU A 146 17.19 17.23 0.04
N LEU A 147 17.32 18.54 -0.08
CA LEU A 147 18.06 19.18 -1.17
C LEU A 147 19.61 19.12 -1.03
N THR A 148 20.13 18.43 -0.03
CA THR A 148 21.58 18.41 0.28
C THR A 148 22.43 17.47 -0.58
N GLY A 149 21.87 16.86 -1.64
CA GLY A 149 22.62 16.21 -2.73
C GLY A 149 23.34 14.89 -2.43
N LYS A 150 23.24 14.34 -1.21
CA LYS A 150 23.89 13.09 -0.79
C LYS A 150 22.91 12.01 -0.28
N GLN A 151 21.62 12.17 -0.56
CA GLN A 151 20.58 11.38 0.06
C GLN A 151 19.84 10.51 -0.96
N VAL A 152 19.12 9.53 -0.44
CA VAL A 152 18.23 8.68 -1.19
C VAL A 152 17.29 9.53 -2.03
N GLU A 153 17.13 9.19 -3.29
CA GLU A 153 16.17 9.79 -4.19
C GLU A 153 14.77 9.22 -3.85
N PRO A 154 13.88 10.00 -3.19
CA PRO A 154 12.55 9.53 -2.85
C PRO A 154 11.67 9.45 -4.09
N ALA A 155 10.66 8.57 -4.05
CA ALA A 155 9.62 8.54 -5.08
C ALA A 155 8.82 9.86 -5.07
N PHE A 156 8.48 10.35 -3.87
CA PHE A 156 7.75 11.61 -3.67
C PHE A 156 8.15 12.31 -2.37
N VAL A 157 7.94 13.62 -2.34
CA VAL A 157 8.03 14.45 -1.14
C VAL A 157 6.72 15.23 -1.00
N ILE A 158 6.07 15.09 0.15
CA ILE A 158 4.81 15.73 0.48
C ILE A 158 5.01 16.61 1.70
N SER A 159 4.66 17.89 1.57
CA SER A 159 4.80 18.85 2.67
C SER A 159 3.63 18.77 3.63
N LYS A 160 3.90 18.86 4.93
CA LYS A 160 2.90 19.04 5.99
C LYS A 160 2.50 20.53 6.10
N PRO A 161 1.21 20.86 6.28
CA PRO A 161 0.05 19.96 6.29
C PRO A 161 -0.28 19.45 4.88
N PHE A 162 -0.73 18.20 4.77
CA PHE A 162 -0.98 17.55 3.49
C PHE A 162 -2.47 17.26 3.27
N ASP A 163 -2.87 17.23 2.01
CA ASP A 163 -4.16 16.75 1.58
C ASP A 163 -4.16 15.21 1.55
N PRO A 164 -5.14 14.53 2.19
CA PRO A 164 -5.27 13.08 2.16
C PRO A 164 -5.36 12.48 0.75
N ASP A 165 -5.99 13.19 -0.20
CA ASP A 165 -6.11 12.73 -1.59
C ASP A 165 -4.77 12.79 -2.32
N LEU A 166 -3.96 13.82 -2.04
CA LEU A 166 -2.60 13.93 -2.57
C LEU A 166 -1.72 12.77 -2.07
N LEU A 167 -1.80 12.44 -0.78
CA LEU A 167 -1.04 11.32 -0.23
C LEU A 167 -1.50 9.98 -0.83
N ARG A 168 -2.80 9.76 -1.00
CA ARG A 168 -3.34 8.57 -1.69
C ARG A 168 -2.84 8.45 -3.12
N ALA A 169 -2.85 9.54 -3.87
CA ALA A 169 -2.36 9.57 -5.25
C ALA A 169 -0.86 9.25 -5.33
N ALA A 170 -0.06 9.82 -4.44
CA ALA A 170 1.38 9.55 -4.37
C ALA A 170 1.68 8.09 -4.00
N ILE A 171 0.92 7.50 -3.07
CA ILE A 171 1.03 6.08 -2.71
C ILE A 171 0.77 5.21 -3.95
N ALA A 172 -0.34 5.43 -4.65
CA ALA A 172 -0.69 4.68 -5.85
C ALA A 172 0.41 4.77 -6.91
N GLN A 173 0.90 5.99 -7.19
CA GLN A 173 1.93 6.21 -8.21
C GLN A 173 3.30 5.63 -7.81
N ALA A 174 3.69 5.69 -6.53
CA ALA A 174 4.92 5.07 -6.05
C ALA A 174 4.91 3.55 -6.21
N LEU A 175 3.75 2.93 -6.05
CA LEU A 175 3.57 1.49 -6.21
C LEU A 175 3.53 1.04 -7.67
N ASP A 176 3.04 1.88 -8.58
CA ASP A 176 3.02 1.60 -10.02
C ASP A 176 4.43 1.59 -10.63
N THR A 177 5.36 2.36 -10.08
CA THR A 177 6.75 2.42 -10.55
C THR A 177 7.58 1.20 -10.13
N VAL A 178 7.15 0.48 -9.10
CA VAL A 178 7.76 -0.77 -8.66
C VAL A 178 6.97 -1.90 -9.28
N SER A 179 7.47 -2.47 -10.37
CA SER A 179 6.94 -3.73 -10.95
C SER A 179 7.04 -4.83 -9.90
N ILE A 180 5.98 -5.00 -9.10
CA ILE A 180 5.83 -6.06 -8.10
C ILE A 180 5.28 -7.30 -8.77
#